data_e6b359fd57c34d0a7788e50b747d9763
#
_entry.id   e6b359fd57c34d0a7788e50b747d9763
#
_cell.length_a   1.000
_cell.length_b   1.000
_cell.length_c   1.000
_cell.angle_alpha   90.00
_cell.angle_beta   90.00
_cell.angle_gamma   90.00
#
_symmetry.space_group_name_H-M   'P 1'
#
loop_
_entity.id
_entity.type
_entity.pdbx_description
1 polymer ?
#
loop_
_entity_poly.entity_id
_entity_poly.type
_entity_poly.pdbx_seq_one_letter_code
_entity_poly.pdbx_strand_id
1 'polypeptide(L)'
;FCSAFLGYEKGIHAPGIADLGAGRRAAHHLLLAHGLALRVLNINSPDSLNGLVLNMSPTYPKSDCARDIEAAQLADDFLFQWYAQPVLAGSYPDKAMAHIPEHLRPPIETGDMAIISQPMDYIGLNYYTRGIFHAEADNAFVETVPTEAELTDMGWEVFPQGLTDLLVNLHKRYSLPPVFITENGVAMADKVVNG
;
A
#
# COMPACT_ATOMS: atom_id res chain seq x y z
N PHE A 1 -2.80 -3.06 -3.98
CA PHE A 1 -2.34 -4.05 -2.99
C PHE A 1 -3.05 -5.40 -3.18
N CYS A 2 -4.36 -5.51 -2.92
CA CYS A 2 -5.07 -6.81 -2.93
C CYS A 2 -4.93 -7.60 -4.25
N SER A 3 -5.15 -6.96 -5.40
CA SER A 3 -5.05 -7.66 -6.69
C SER A 3 -3.61 -8.07 -7.00
N ALA A 4 -2.67 -7.14 -7.01
CA ALA A 4 -1.30 -7.42 -7.43
C ALA A 4 -0.50 -8.19 -6.37
N PHE A 5 -0.43 -7.68 -5.13
CA PHE A 5 0.38 -8.31 -4.08
C PHE A 5 -0.26 -9.62 -3.60
N LEU A 6 -1.52 -9.59 -3.14
CA LEU A 6 -2.16 -10.79 -2.62
C LEU A 6 -2.52 -11.80 -3.70
N GLY A 7 -2.89 -11.35 -4.91
CA GLY A 7 -3.31 -12.23 -6.00
C GLY A 7 -2.15 -12.80 -6.81
N TYR A 8 -1.16 -12.00 -7.16
CA TYR A 8 -0.08 -12.40 -8.06
C TYR A 8 1.24 -12.68 -7.35
N GLU A 9 1.58 -11.96 -6.28
CA GLU A 9 2.85 -12.17 -5.58
C GLU A 9 2.74 -13.22 -4.47
N LYS A 10 1.68 -13.16 -3.65
CA LYS A 10 1.46 -14.10 -2.54
C LYS A 10 0.56 -15.28 -2.91
N GLY A 11 -0.28 -15.16 -3.91
CA GLY A 11 -1.16 -16.23 -4.37
C GLY A 11 -2.30 -16.60 -3.43
N ILE A 12 -2.61 -15.77 -2.42
CA ILE A 12 -3.69 -16.02 -1.46
C ILE A 12 -5.05 -15.48 -1.92
N HIS A 13 -5.07 -14.60 -2.91
CA HIS A 13 -6.27 -14.15 -3.61
C HIS A 13 -6.23 -14.65 -5.07
N ALA A 14 -7.37 -14.59 -5.77
CA ALA A 14 -7.41 -14.85 -7.21
C ALA A 14 -6.48 -13.86 -7.96
N PRO A 15 -5.73 -14.30 -8.96
CA PRO A 15 -5.75 -15.62 -9.63
C PRO A 15 -4.94 -16.73 -8.94
N GLY A 16 -4.35 -16.50 -7.79
CA GLY A 16 -3.62 -17.53 -7.04
C GLY A 16 -2.19 -17.79 -7.55
N ILE A 17 -1.59 -16.81 -8.22
CA ILE A 17 -0.19 -16.85 -8.66
C ILE A 17 0.71 -16.46 -7.49
N ALA A 18 1.78 -17.22 -7.25
CA ALA A 18 2.77 -16.92 -6.20
C ALA A 18 4.13 -16.64 -6.86
N ASP A 19 4.25 -15.46 -7.50
CA ASP A 19 5.43 -15.05 -8.25
C ASP A 19 5.70 -13.54 -8.07
N LEU A 20 6.89 -13.19 -7.53
CA LEU A 20 7.28 -11.81 -7.28
C LEU A 20 7.25 -10.96 -8.56
N GLY A 21 7.82 -11.45 -9.65
CA GLY A 21 7.88 -10.70 -10.91
C GLY A 21 6.49 -10.49 -11.51
N ALA A 22 5.61 -11.49 -11.43
CA ALA A 22 4.22 -11.36 -11.86
C ALA A 22 3.48 -10.30 -11.00
N GLY A 23 3.66 -10.32 -9.68
CA GLY A 23 3.08 -9.33 -8.77
C GLY A 23 3.53 -7.91 -9.08
N ARG A 24 4.83 -7.70 -9.32
CA ARG A 24 5.39 -6.39 -9.66
C ARG A 24 4.92 -5.88 -11.03
N ARG A 25 4.83 -6.75 -12.03
CA ARG A 25 4.24 -6.41 -13.34
C ARG A 25 2.75 -6.08 -13.21
N ALA A 26 1.99 -6.87 -12.46
CA ALA A 26 0.57 -6.61 -12.25
C ALA A 26 0.34 -5.27 -11.54
N ALA A 27 1.14 -4.94 -10.51
CA ALA A 27 1.09 -3.65 -9.83
C ALA A 27 1.34 -2.49 -10.81
N HIS A 28 2.38 -2.58 -11.64
CA HIS A 28 2.71 -1.56 -12.63
C HIS A 28 1.57 -1.34 -13.64
N HIS A 29 1.03 -2.43 -14.20
CA HIS A 29 -0.07 -2.33 -15.15
C HIS A 29 -1.36 -1.78 -14.53
N LEU A 30 -1.65 -2.07 -13.24
CA LEU A 30 -2.78 -1.46 -12.54
C LEU A 30 -2.59 0.06 -12.34
N LEU A 31 -1.36 0.50 -12.04
CA LEU A 31 -1.06 1.92 -11.93
C LEU A 31 -1.13 2.62 -13.29
N LEU A 32 -0.66 1.98 -14.37
CA LEU A 32 -0.85 2.49 -15.73
C LEU A 32 -2.33 2.59 -16.10
N ALA A 33 -3.12 1.55 -15.79
CA ALA A 33 -4.56 1.55 -16.04
C ALA A 33 -5.27 2.69 -15.31
N HIS A 34 -4.86 2.99 -14.05
CA HIS A 34 -5.33 4.16 -13.32
C HIS A 34 -5.08 5.45 -14.09
N GLY A 35 -3.83 5.72 -14.49
CA GLY A 35 -3.47 6.95 -15.19
C GLY A 35 -4.16 7.09 -16.56
N LEU A 36 -4.32 5.99 -17.30
CA LEU A 36 -5.07 5.97 -18.55
C LEU A 36 -6.56 6.22 -18.34
N ALA A 37 -7.14 5.64 -17.28
CA ALA A 37 -8.54 5.86 -16.93
C ALA A 37 -8.82 7.32 -16.55
N LEU A 38 -7.92 7.96 -15.78
CA LEU A 38 -8.05 9.38 -15.44
C LEU A 38 -8.17 10.27 -16.68
N ARG A 39 -7.36 10.03 -17.72
CA ARG A 39 -7.44 10.78 -18.98
C ARG A 39 -8.83 10.69 -19.62
N VAL A 40 -9.39 9.49 -19.64
CA VAL A 40 -10.72 9.24 -20.23
C VAL A 40 -11.82 9.87 -19.37
N LEU A 41 -11.73 9.75 -18.04
CA LEU A 41 -12.68 10.31 -17.11
C LEU A 41 -12.70 11.84 -17.16
N ASN A 42 -11.55 12.49 -17.18
CA ASN A 42 -11.44 13.94 -17.25
C ASN A 42 -12.03 14.53 -18.55
N ILE A 43 -12.06 13.73 -19.65
CA ILE A 43 -12.68 14.16 -20.92
C ILE A 43 -14.19 13.89 -20.91
N ASN A 44 -14.62 12.70 -20.47
CA ASN A 44 -15.99 12.25 -20.61
C ASN A 44 -16.89 12.65 -19.43
N SER A 45 -16.29 12.97 -18.28
CA SER A 45 -17.01 13.35 -17.07
C SER A 45 -16.28 14.50 -16.35
N PRO A 46 -16.16 15.67 -16.97
CA PRO A 46 -15.33 16.78 -16.47
C PRO A 46 -15.81 17.36 -15.13
N ASP A 47 -17.08 17.13 -14.78
CA ASP A 47 -17.66 17.61 -13.52
C ASP A 47 -17.54 16.59 -12.37
N SER A 48 -16.94 15.41 -12.62
CA SER A 48 -16.69 14.40 -11.58
C SER A 48 -15.33 14.63 -10.89
N LEU A 49 -15.26 14.29 -9.60
CA LEU A 49 -13.98 14.18 -8.90
C LEU A 49 -13.39 12.80 -9.18
N ASN A 50 -12.16 12.79 -9.70
CA ASN A 50 -11.47 11.56 -10.10
C ASN A 50 -10.23 11.34 -9.25
N GLY A 51 -10.07 10.15 -8.68
CA GLY A 51 -8.97 9.80 -7.80
C GLY A 51 -8.66 8.32 -7.75
N LEU A 52 -7.78 7.94 -6.84
CA LEU A 52 -7.38 6.56 -6.59
C LEU A 52 -7.53 6.23 -5.10
N VAL A 53 -7.99 5.01 -4.82
CA VAL A 53 -8.03 4.49 -3.45
C VAL A 53 -6.87 3.54 -3.23
N LEU A 54 -6.11 3.75 -2.15
CA LEU A 54 -5.01 2.90 -1.71
C LEU A 54 -5.33 2.27 -0.36
N ASN A 55 -5.10 0.96 -0.25
CA ASN A 55 -5.08 0.26 1.04
C ASN A 55 -3.71 0.43 1.67
N MET A 56 -3.63 1.09 2.82
CA MET A 56 -2.36 1.44 3.44
C MET A 56 -2.38 1.18 4.96
N SER A 57 -1.23 0.73 5.45
CA SER A 57 -0.95 0.57 6.88
C SER A 57 0.39 1.23 7.21
N PRO A 58 0.50 2.02 8.28
CA PRO A 58 1.79 2.49 8.73
C PRO A 58 2.62 1.32 9.26
N THR A 59 3.91 1.34 8.97
CA THR A 59 4.86 0.31 9.40
C THR A 59 5.66 0.77 10.61
N TYR A 60 5.81 -0.12 11.58
CA TYR A 60 6.55 0.13 12.81
C TYR A 60 7.65 -0.90 13.00
N PRO A 61 8.83 -0.51 13.52
CA PRO A 61 9.84 -1.47 13.91
C PRO A 61 9.39 -2.23 15.18
N LYS A 62 9.75 -3.51 15.26
CA LYS A 62 9.50 -4.35 16.45
C LYS A 62 10.32 -3.88 17.67
N SER A 63 11.49 -3.29 17.42
CA SER A 63 12.36 -2.71 18.44
C SER A 63 13.08 -1.47 17.89
N ASP A 64 13.73 -0.70 18.79
CA ASP A 64 14.51 0.49 18.42
C ASP A 64 15.89 0.15 17.84
N CYS A 65 16.19 -1.12 17.56
CA CYS A 65 17.45 -1.49 16.92
C CYS A 65 17.46 -1.06 15.45
N ALA A 66 18.62 -0.67 14.94
CA ALA A 66 18.78 -0.16 13.58
C ALA A 66 18.27 -1.14 12.50
N ARG A 67 18.44 -2.45 12.72
CA ARG A 67 18.00 -3.50 11.80
C ARG A 67 16.46 -3.57 11.69
N ASP A 68 15.75 -3.46 12.81
CA ASP A 68 14.28 -3.49 12.82
C ASP A 68 13.70 -2.20 12.24
N ILE A 69 14.35 -1.05 12.50
CA ILE A 69 13.98 0.23 11.89
C ILE A 69 14.13 0.16 10.37
N GLU A 70 15.24 -0.38 9.88
CA GLU A 70 15.47 -0.56 8.44
C GLU A 70 14.48 -1.56 7.81
N ALA A 71 14.16 -2.65 8.52
CA ALA A 71 13.18 -3.64 8.10
C ALA A 71 11.78 -3.02 7.95
N ALA A 72 11.34 -2.20 8.92
CA ALA A 72 10.05 -1.51 8.84
C ALA A 72 10.00 -0.49 7.69
N GLN A 73 11.09 0.25 7.44
CA GLN A 73 11.18 1.17 6.30
C GLN A 73 11.13 0.43 4.97
N LEU A 74 11.84 -0.70 4.86
CA LEU A 74 11.84 -1.50 3.65
C LEU A 74 10.47 -2.15 3.41
N ALA A 75 9.80 -2.60 4.47
CA ALA A 75 8.43 -3.11 4.41
C ALA A 75 7.44 -2.03 3.89
N ASP A 76 7.55 -0.78 4.39
CA ASP A 76 6.77 0.35 3.88
C ASP A 76 6.99 0.54 2.38
N ASP A 77 8.25 0.56 1.93
CA ASP A 77 8.61 0.74 0.52
C ASP A 77 8.04 -0.38 -0.36
N PHE A 78 8.08 -1.64 0.09
CA PHE A 78 7.61 -2.80 -0.66
C PHE A 78 6.09 -2.95 -0.69
N LEU A 79 5.41 -2.69 0.43
CA LEU A 79 4.00 -3.01 0.62
C LEU A 79 3.09 -1.84 0.28
N PHE A 80 3.52 -0.60 0.58
CA PHE A 80 2.65 0.57 0.51
C PHE A 80 3.21 1.66 -0.41
N GLN A 81 4.46 2.06 -0.26
CA GLN A 81 5.05 3.09 -1.11
C GLN A 81 5.25 2.63 -2.56
N TRP A 82 5.31 1.31 -2.80
CA TRP A 82 5.29 0.72 -4.14
C TRP A 82 4.08 1.18 -4.97
N TYR A 83 2.97 1.49 -4.31
CA TYR A 83 1.74 1.99 -4.94
C TYR A 83 1.58 3.51 -4.81
N ALA A 84 1.90 4.07 -3.64
CA ALA A 84 1.70 5.48 -3.37
C ALA A 84 2.72 6.38 -4.08
N GLN A 85 4.01 6.04 -4.02
CA GLN A 85 5.06 6.89 -4.57
C GLN A 85 4.98 7.05 -6.09
N PRO A 86 4.72 6.02 -6.92
CA PRO A 86 4.52 6.21 -8.35
C PRO A 86 3.41 7.21 -8.70
N VAL A 87 2.30 7.15 -7.98
CA VAL A 87 1.14 8.01 -8.22
C VAL A 87 1.37 9.44 -7.73
N LEU A 88 2.01 9.61 -6.56
CA LEU A 88 2.16 10.90 -5.90
C LEU A 88 3.46 11.63 -6.26
N ALA A 89 4.51 10.89 -6.68
CA ALA A 89 5.83 11.45 -6.94
C ALA A 89 6.45 11.01 -8.28
N GLY A 90 5.78 10.15 -9.06
CA GLY A 90 6.24 9.76 -10.40
C GLY A 90 7.49 8.87 -10.42
N SER A 91 7.78 8.14 -9.33
CA SER A 91 8.90 7.20 -9.27
C SER A 91 8.61 6.05 -8.31
N TYR A 92 9.24 4.91 -8.52
CA TYR A 92 9.22 3.82 -7.53
C TYR A 92 10.20 4.07 -6.39
N PRO A 93 9.98 3.46 -5.19
CA PRO A 93 10.94 3.53 -4.09
C PRO A 93 12.28 2.88 -4.46
N ASP A 94 13.38 3.66 -4.44
CA ASP A 94 14.70 3.20 -4.87
C ASP A 94 15.20 1.98 -4.07
N LYS A 95 14.99 1.98 -2.75
CA LYS A 95 15.40 0.87 -1.89
C LYS A 95 14.67 -0.43 -2.23
N ALA A 96 13.34 -0.38 -2.38
CA ALA A 96 12.57 -1.56 -2.79
C ALA A 96 12.99 -2.03 -4.19
N MET A 97 13.17 -1.10 -5.14
CA MET A 97 13.62 -1.43 -6.50
C MET A 97 14.99 -2.09 -6.51
N ALA A 98 15.93 -1.64 -5.67
CA ALA A 98 17.27 -2.22 -5.55
C ALA A 98 17.26 -3.65 -5.00
N HIS A 99 16.30 -3.99 -4.12
CA HIS A 99 16.16 -5.35 -3.57
C HIS A 99 15.51 -6.35 -4.54
N ILE A 100 14.86 -5.87 -5.61
CA ILE A 100 14.25 -6.76 -6.60
C ILE A 100 15.30 -7.09 -7.68
N PRO A 101 15.59 -8.39 -7.93
CA PRO A 101 16.43 -8.80 -9.03
C PRO A 101 15.98 -8.19 -10.35
N GLU A 102 16.90 -7.74 -11.18
CA GLU A 102 16.59 -6.96 -12.39
C GLU A 102 15.56 -7.64 -13.31
N HIS A 103 15.67 -8.96 -13.49
CA HIS A 103 14.77 -9.76 -14.34
C HIS A 103 13.35 -9.90 -13.76
N LEU A 104 13.12 -9.54 -12.49
CA LEU A 104 11.82 -9.57 -11.82
C LEU A 104 11.19 -8.17 -11.67
N ARG A 105 11.93 -7.11 -12.03
CA ARG A 105 11.42 -5.74 -11.99
C ARG A 105 10.29 -5.53 -12.99
N PRO A 106 9.34 -4.62 -12.73
CA PRO A 106 8.31 -4.30 -13.71
C PRO A 106 8.94 -3.69 -14.97
N PRO A 107 8.38 -3.96 -16.15
CA PRO A 107 8.84 -3.34 -17.40
C PRO A 107 8.34 -1.87 -17.46
N ILE A 108 9.17 -0.94 -17.01
CA ILE A 108 8.85 0.50 -17.02
C ILE A 108 9.29 1.07 -18.34
N GLU A 109 8.35 1.51 -19.16
CA GLU A 109 8.64 2.12 -20.46
C GLU A 109 8.68 3.65 -20.38
N THR A 110 9.24 4.27 -21.43
CA THR A 110 9.31 5.72 -21.52
C THR A 110 7.92 6.33 -21.54
N GLY A 111 7.62 7.18 -20.56
CA GLY A 111 6.32 7.84 -20.41
C GLY A 111 5.37 7.22 -19.40
N ASP A 112 5.61 5.99 -18.95
CA ASP A 112 4.74 5.29 -17.97
C ASP A 112 4.56 6.10 -16.68
N MET A 113 5.65 6.59 -16.13
CA MET A 113 5.59 7.33 -14.86
C MET A 113 4.81 8.65 -15.01
N ALA A 114 4.87 9.31 -16.17
CA ALA A 114 4.07 10.50 -16.45
C ALA A 114 2.58 10.18 -16.66
N ILE A 115 2.25 8.97 -17.09
CA ILE A 115 0.87 8.48 -17.15
C ILE A 115 0.35 8.17 -15.73
N ILE A 116 1.15 7.47 -14.93
CA ILE A 116 0.78 7.04 -13.57
C ILE A 116 0.59 8.24 -12.63
N SER A 117 1.49 9.23 -12.70
CA SER A 117 1.52 10.38 -11.78
C SER A 117 0.68 11.58 -12.22
N GLN A 118 -0.35 11.35 -13.02
CA GLN A 118 -1.25 12.43 -13.40
C GLN A 118 -1.96 13.03 -12.18
N PRO A 119 -2.21 14.36 -12.19
CA PRO A 119 -2.96 15.01 -11.12
C PRO A 119 -4.32 14.35 -10.89
N MET A 120 -4.67 14.16 -9.63
CA MET A 120 -5.95 13.63 -9.15
C MET A 120 -6.67 14.69 -8.34
N ASP A 121 -8.01 14.65 -8.33
CA ASP A 121 -8.83 15.53 -7.50
C ASP A 121 -8.80 15.13 -6.03
N TYR A 122 -8.58 13.85 -5.73
CA TYR A 122 -8.45 13.32 -4.38
C TYR A 122 -7.64 12.03 -4.36
N ILE A 123 -7.19 11.66 -3.15
CA ILE A 123 -6.72 10.32 -2.84
C ILE A 123 -7.60 9.70 -1.74
N GLY A 124 -8.05 8.47 -1.96
CA GLY A 124 -8.76 7.68 -0.96
C GLY A 124 -7.80 6.76 -0.22
N LEU A 125 -8.00 6.60 1.08
CA LEU A 125 -7.23 5.70 1.92
C LEU A 125 -8.14 4.71 2.63
N ASN A 126 -7.84 3.43 2.51
CA ASN A 126 -8.41 2.37 3.32
C ASN A 126 -7.42 2.05 4.43
N TYR A 127 -7.83 2.16 5.68
CA TYR A 127 -7.02 1.88 6.85
C TYR A 127 -7.74 0.93 7.81
N TYR A 128 -7.03 -0.11 8.27
CA TYR A 128 -7.59 -1.09 9.20
C TYR A 128 -6.69 -1.34 10.42
N THR A 129 -5.37 -1.42 10.21
CA THR A 129 -4.40 -1.77 11.23
C THR A 129 -3.01 -1.23 10.87
N ARG A 130 -2.04 -1.41 11.76
CA ARG A 130 -0.62 -1.19 11.48
C ARG A 130 0.10 -2.50 11.16
N GLY A 131 1.29 -2.42 10.54
CA GLY A 131 2.24 -3.52 10.45
C GLY A 131 3.42 -3.32 11.42
N ILE A 132 3.87 -4.37 12.08
CA ILE A 132 5.08 -4.36 12.93
C ILE A 132 6.10 -5.28 12.30
N PHE A 133 7.31 -4.76 12.03
CA PHE A 133 8.32 -5.48 11.26
C PHE A 133 9.65 -5.59 12.00
N HIS A 134 10.35 -6.68 11.74
CA HIS A 134 11.71 -6.91 12.20
C HIS A 134 12.55 -7.60 11.12
N ALA A 135 13.87 -7.55 11.26
CA ALA A 135 14.79 -8.23 10.37
C ALA A 135 15.09 -9.64 10.87
N GLU A 136 15.11 -10.61 9.95
CA GLU A 136 15.62 -11.96 10.18
C GLU A 136 16.87 -12.23 9.33
N ALA A 137 17.59 -13.36 9.61
CA ALA A 137 18.84 -13.67 8.94
C ALA A 137 18.68 -13.78 7.40
N ASP A 138 17.60 -14.43 6.97
CA ASP A 138 17.35 -14.74 5.56
C ASP A 138 16.22 -13.90 4.94
N ASN A 139 15.61 -12.98 5.73
CA ASN A 139 14.52 -12.12 5.30
C ASN A 139 14.78 -10.67 5.65
N ALA A 140 14.72 -9.80 4.67
CA ALA A 140 14.94 -8.37 4.86
C ALA A 140 13.92 -7.73 5.81
N PHE A 141 12.69 -8.23 5.82
CA PHE A 141 11.66 -7.88 6.79
C PHE A 141 10.66 -9.03 6.99
N VAL A 142 10.22 -9.21 8.23
CA VAL A 142 9.17 -10.15 8.62
C VAL A 142 8.15 -9.42 9.47
N GLU A 143 6.87 -9.61 9.15
CA GLU A 143 5.78 -9.05 9.93
C GLU A 143 5.53 -9.89 11.20
N THR A 144 5.24 -9.20 12.30
CA THR A 144 4.86 -9.83 13.57
C THR A 144 3.55 -9.25 14.08
N VAL A 145 2.73 -10.09 14.71
CA VAL A 145 1.49 -9.66 15.36
C VAL A 145 1.77 -9.51 16.85
N PRO A 146 1.38 -8.40 17.50
CA PRO A 146 1.56 -8.21 18.93
C PRO A 146 0.70 -9.21 19.72
N THR A 147 1.29 -9.87 20.73
CA THR A 147 0.63 -10.94 21.50
C THR A 147 -0.31 -10.44 22.59
N GLU A 148 -0.18 -9.18 23.01
CA GLU A 148 -0.96 -8.58 24.11
C GLU A 148 -1.94 -7.49 23.62
N ALA A 149 -2.09 -7.32 22.31
CA ALA A 149 -2.97 -6.32 21.74
C ALA A 149 -4.42 -6.84 21.60
N GLU A 150 -5.36 -5.91 21.59
CA GLU A 150 -6.73 -6.21 21.15
C GLU A 150 -6.73 -6.50 19.64
N LEU A 151 -7.21 -7.70 19.30
CA LEU A 151 -7.25 -8.15 17.90
C LEU A 151 -8.70 -8.26 17.42
N THR A 152 -8.90 -7.98 16.15
CA THR A 152 -10.16 -8.25 15.44
C THR A 152 -10.31 -9.75 15.14
N ASP A 153 -11.49 -10.20 14.69
CA ASP A 153 -11.71 -11.57 14.24
C ASP A 153 -10.84 -11.96 13.01
N MET A 154 -10.26 -10.96 12.31
CA MET A 154 -9.27 -11.15 11.25
C MET A 154 -7.84 -11.30 11.78
N GLY A 155 -7.62 -11.20 13.09
CA GLY A 155 -6.30 -11.22 13.72
C GLY A 155 -5.52 -9.92 13.55
N TRP A 156 -6.17 -8.81 13.18
CA TRP A 156 -5.57 -7.50 13.05
C TRP A 156 -5.65 -6.73 14.36
N GLU A 157 -4.57 -6.03 14.71
CA GLU A 157 -4.55 -5.19 15.91
C GLU A 157 -5.50 -3.99 15.75
N VAL A 158 -6.25 -3.68 16.79
CA VAL A 158 -7.03 -2.44 16.90
C VAL A 158 -6.09 -1.31 17.27
N PHE A 159 -5.70 -0.49 16.30
CA PHE A 159 -4.67 0.54 16.46
C PHE A 159 -5.08 1.91 15.87
N PRO A 160 -5.93 2.68 16.56
CA PRO A 160 -6.45 3.96 16.04
C PRO A 160 -5.37 5.01 15.76
N GLN A 161 -4.28 5.05 16.54
CA GLN A 161 -3.17 5.99 16.35
C GLN A 161 -2.52 5.84 14.96
N GLY A 162 -2.55 4.64 14.40
CA GLY A 162 -1.96 4.35 13.09
C GLY A 162 -2.55 5.18 11.96
N LEU A 163 -3.83 5.51 12.01
CA LEU A 163 -4.44 6.39 10.99
C LEU A 163 -3.85 7.81 11.07
N THR A 164 -3.66 8.34 12.26
CA THR A 164 -3.01 9.65 12.45
C THR A 164 -1.58 9.62 11.92
N ASP A 165 -0.81 8.60 12.28
CA ASP A 165 0.59 8.47 11.87
C ASP A 165 0.72 8.29 10.36
N LEU A 166 -0.17 7.51 9.73
CA LEU A 166 -0.25 7.34 8.29
C LEU A 166 -0.47 8.68 7.57
N LEU A 167 -1.49 9.43 7.98
CA LEU A 167 -1.83 10.72 7.38
C LEU A 167 -0.71 11.74 7.53
N VAL A 168 -0.12 11.85 8.73
CA VAL A 168 1.00 12.75 9.00
C VAL A 168 2.24 12.37 8.18
N ASN A 169 2.55 11.09 8.07
CA ASN A 169 3.69 10.61 7.30
C ASN A 169 3.52 10.84 5.80
N LEU A 170 2.33 10.58 5.26
CA LEU A 170 2.03 10.87 3.85
C LEU A 170 2.12 12.38 3.56
N HIS A 171 1.56 13.21 4.44
CA HIS A 171 1.64 14.68 4.29
C HIS A 171 3.09 15.21 4.35
N LYS A 172 3.96 14.60 5.15
CA LYS A 172 5.38 14.96 5.20
C LYS A 172 6.15 14.55 3.94
N ARG A 173 5.75 13.44 3.30
CA ARG A 173 6.43 12.89 2.13
C ARG A 173 5.98 13.51 0.81
N TYR A 174 4.69 13.84 0.70
CA TYR A 174 4.05 14.19 -0.57
C TYR A 174 3.23 15.46 -0.48
N SER A 175 3.12 16.17 -1.60
CA SER A 175 2.08 17.17 -1.78
C SER A 175 0.76 16.45 -2.10
N LEU A 176 -0.06 16.24 -1.08
CA LEU A 176 -1.28 15.46 -1.22
C LEU A 176 -2.42 16.30 -1.81
N PRO A 177 -3.23 15.72 -2.72
CA PRO A 177 -4.57 16.26 -3.00
C PRO A 177 -5.47 16.06 -1.76
N PRO A 178 -6.73 16.53 -1.77
CA PRO A 178 -7.70 16.22 -0.75
C PRO A 178 -7.73 14.71 -0.43
N VAL A 179 -7.76 14.37 0.87
CA VAL A 179 -7.72 12.98 1.33
C VAL A 179 -9.10 12.56 1.83
N PHE A 180 -9.59 11.43 1.36
CA PHE A 180 -10.78 10.76 1.87
C PHE A 180 -10.40 9.46 2.58
N ILE A 181 -10.95 9.22 3.76
CA ILE A 181 -10.91 7.89 4.36
C ILE A 181 -12.07 7.11 3.76
N THR A 182 -11.75 6.23 2.83
CA THR A 182 -12.74 5.51 2.03
C THR A 182 -13.17 4.20 2.66
N GLU A 183 -12.31 3.60 3.48
CA GLU A 183 -12.65 2.45 4.32
C GLU A 183 -11.93 2.52 5.66
N ASN A 184 -12.67 2.21 6.72
CA ASN A 184 -12.16 1.95 8.06
C ASN A 184 -13.20 1.11 8.80
N GLY A 185 -12.75 0.14 9.59
CA GLY A 185 -13.65 -0.72 10.34
C GLY A 185 -12.96 -1.89 11.00
N VAL A 186 -13.72 -2.67 11.73
CA VAL A 186 -13.25 -3.85 12.46
C VAL A 186 -14.20 -5.03 12.22
N ALA A 187 -13.65 -6.24 12.14
CA ALA A 187 -14.42 -7.47 12.15
C ALA A 187 -14.50 -7.96 13.61
N MET A 188 -15.68 -7.97 14.18
CA MET A 188 -15.94 -8.39 15.56
C MET A 188 -17.15 -9.31 15.61
N ALA A 189 -17.21 -10.17 16.64
CA ALA A 189 -18.36 -11.04 16.89
C ALA A 189 -19.53 -10.24 17.48
N ASP A 190 -20.20 -9.46 16.65
CA ASP A 190 -21.30 -8.59 17.04
C ASP A 190 -22.54 -9.39 17.44
N LYS A 191 -23.16 -9.00 18.54
CA LYS A 191 -24.45 -9.54 18.97
C LYS A 191 -25.39 -8.40 19.29
N VAL A 192 -26.61 -8.47 18.76
CA VAL A 192 -27.68 -7.58 19.20
C VAL A 192 -28.11 -7.97 20.62
N VAL A 193 -27.94 -7.07 21.59
CA VAL A 193 -28.34 -7.25 22.98
C VAL A 193 -29.39 -6.21 23.27
N ASN A 194 -30.61 -6.68 23.61
CA ASN A 194 -31.77 -5.85 24.00
C ASN A 194 -32.33 -4.93 22.90
N GLY A 195 -32.33 -5.38 21.67
CA GLY A 195 -32.97 -4.70 20.51
C GLY A 195 -32.10 -3.72 19.77
#